data_bd73eb75c1328d37163008d9f7d96eaa
#
_entry.id   bd73eb75c1328d37163008d9f7d96eaa
#
_cell.length_a   1.000
_cell.length_b   1.000
_cell.length_c   1.000
_cell.angle_alpha   90.00
_cell.angle_beta   90.00
_cell.angle_gamma   90.00
#
_symmetry.space_group_name_H-M   'P 1'
#
loop_
_entity.id
_entity.type
_entity.pdbx_description
1 polymer ?
#
loop_
_entity_poly.entity_id
_entity_poly.type
_entity_poly.pdbx_seq_one_letter_code
_entity_poly.pdbx_strand_id
1 'polypeptide(L)'
;MTDLQKIRELQGKVMKDIAAGALIPIMMIGDELNLFEKLYKLGPISSKDFSKKIEMDHRYIREWLLAISASNYINYNSKEQKFYMTEEQFSVLADEESSSLMIGGFENLVGAVHNYKIIKDNFKNGHGTEWGSLHPCCLSGSARFFKPAYSIFLIKKWLPSIDNAVETLSNGGSFADVGCGYGHSTEIIAKEFPKAKVVGIDPHEPSIQEAKTNSASKGLNNLTYQVASGEDYQGKFDIISFFDCLHDMGDPVSAIEYAKSKLNTNGTLMLVEPYADDEVSNNFNLVGQMYYSFSTIACVPASKSQKVGLALGAQACLLYTSDAAANLSV
;
A
#
# COMPACT_ATOMS: atom_id res chain seq x y z
N MET A 1 15.65 -28.51 -31.89
CA MET A 1 14.24 -28.35 -32.30
C MET A 1 13.48 -27.64 -31.16
N THR A 2 12.65 -26.64 -31.48
CA THR A 2 11.88 -25.91 -30.50
C THR A 2 10.76 -26.80 -29.98
N ASP A 3 10.59 -26.88 -28.67
CA ASP A 3 9.56 -27.65 -28.00
C ASP A 3 8.19 -26.90 -28.10
N LEU A 4 7.30 -27.39 -28.93
CA LEU A 4 6.00 -26.80 -29.19
C LEU A 4 5.07 -26.84 -27.96
N GLN A 5 5.26 -27.80 -27.05
CA GLN A 5 4.48 -27.86 -25.83
C GLN A 5 4.87 -26.71 -24.88
N LYS A 6 6.17 -26.47 -24.67
CA LYS A 6 6.67 -25.33 -23.89
C LYS A 6 6.22 -23.98 -24.44
N ILE A 7 6.16 -23.87 -25.79
CA ILE A 7 5.62 -22.64 -26.42
C ILE A 7 4.15 -22.44 -26.02
N ARG A 8 3.32 -23.48 -26.12
CA ARG A 8 1.90 -23.39 -25.78
C ARG A 8 1.67 -23.08 -24.30
N GLU A 9 2.46 -23.68 -23.41
CA GLU A 9 2.42 -23.40 -21.98
C GLU A 9 2.74 -21.93 -21.69
N LEU A 10 3.80 -21.39 -22.31
CA LEU A 10 4.18 -19.99 -22.18
C LEU A 10 3.13 -19.05 -22.78
N GLN A 11 2.56 -19.38 -23.93
CA GLN A 11 1.44 -18.61 -24.52
C GLN A 11 0.23 -18.60 -23.59
N GLY A 12 -0.09 -19.72 -22.94
CA GLY A 12 -1.16 -19.80 -21.95
C GLY A 12 -0.91 -18.90 -20.72
N LYS A 13 0.34 -18.86 -20.24
CA LYS A 13 0.73 -17.92 -19.17
C LYS A 13 0.58 -16.46 -19.61
N VAL A 14 1.14 -16.10 -20.77
CA VAL A 14 1.05 -14.74 -21.30
C VAL A 14 -0.42 -14.31 -21.50
N MET A 15 -1.29 -15.20 -21.96
CA MET A 15 -2.72 -14.91 -22.11
C MET A 15 -3.39 -14.60 -20.77
N LYS A 16 -3.05 -15.33 -19.70
CA LYS A 16 -3.56 -15.05 -18.34
C LYS A 16 -3.09 -13.68 -17.84
N ASP A 17 -1.82 -13.35 -18.04
CA ASP A 17 -1.27 -12.08 -17.62
C ASP A 17 -1.88 -10.89 -18.39
N ILE A 18 -2.12 -11.06 -19.71
CA ILE A 18 -2.83 -10.04 -20.52
C ILE A 18 -4.28 -9.88 -20.04
N ALA A 19 -4.99 -10.97 -19.77
CA ALA A 19 -6.36 -10.89 -19.27
C ALA A 19 -6.44 -10.20 -17.90
N ALA A 20 -5.52 -10.51 -16.98
CA ALA A 20 -5.40 -9.82 -15.70
C ALA A 20 -5.08 -8.33 -15.87
N GLY A 21 -4.15 -7.99 -16.76
CA GLY A 21 -3.81 -6.60 -17.08
C GLY A 21 -4.99 -5.81 -17.66
N ALA A 22 -5.81 -6.43 -18.53
CA ALA A 22 -6.99 -5.80 -19.11
C ALA A 22 -8.09 -5.48 -18.08
N LEU A 23 -8.09 -6.16 -16.93
CA LEU A 23 -9.03 -5.88 -15.84
C LEU A 23 -8.70 -4.62 -15.06
N ILE A 24 -7.44 -4.18 -15.02
CA ILE A 24 -7.02 -3.04 -14.20
C ILE A 24 -7.94 -1.82 -14.38
N PRO A 25 -8.12 -1.26 -15.61
CA PRO A 25 -9.01 -0.13 -15.80
C PRO A 25 -10.49 -0.46 -15.51
N ILE A 26 -10.90 -1.71 -15.71
CA ILE A 26 -12.29 -2.14 -15.49
C ILE A 26 -12.61 -2.21 -13.98
N MET A 27 -11.64 -2.65 -13.17
CA MET A 27 -11.75 -2.62 -11.70
C MET A 27 -11.85 -1.18 -11.20
N MET A 28 -11.01 -0.27 -11.71
CA MET A 28 -11.01 1.14 -11.28
C MET A 28 -12.28 1.88 -11.71
N ILE A 29 -12.82 1.61 -12.91
CA ILE A 29 -14.14 2.14 -13.29
C ILE A 29 -15.21 1.68 -12.30
N GLY A 30 -15.17 0.41 -11.88
CA GLY A 30 -16.07 -0.15 -10.88
C GLY A 30 -15.97 0.54 -9.51
N ASP A 31 -14.76 0.82 -9.08
CA ASP A 31 -14.44 1.49 -7.83
C ASP A 31 -14.88 2.97 -7.86
N GLU A 32 -14.37 3.76 -8.79
CA GLU A 32 -14.62 5.19 -8.90
C GLU A 32 -16.10 5.54 -9.13
N LEU A 33 -16.84 4.68 -9.83
CA LEU A 33 -18.28 4.83 -10.03
C LEU A 33 -19.12 4.14 -8.94
N ASN A 34 -18.49 3.55 -7.92
CA ASN A 34 -19.13 2.80 -6.83
C ASN A 34 -20.02 1.66 -7.34
N LEU A 35 -19.66 1.00 -8.47
CA LEU A 35 -20.50 -0.04 -9.07
C LEU A 35 -20.55 -1.30 -8.21
N PHE A 36 -19.47 -1.66 -7.53
CA PHE A 36 -19.42 -2.81 -6.62
C PHE A 36 -20.37 -2.61 -5.45
N GLU A 37 -20.30 -1.48 -4.76
CA GLU A 37 -21.18 -1.16 -3.63
C GLU A 37 -22.65 -1.11 -4.07
N LYS A 38 -22.94 -0.45 -5.21
CA LYS A 38 -24.29 -0.38 -5.78
C LYS A 38 -24.83 -1.78 -6.13
N LEU A 39 -24.00 -2.66 -6.72
CA LEU A 39 -24.42 -4.02 -7.04
C LEU A 39 -24.69 -4.84 -5.78
N TYR A 40 -23.83 -4.73 -4.75
CA TYR A 40 -24.03 -5.39 -3.47
C TYR A 40 -25.34 -4.97 -2.80
N LYS A 41 -25.62 -3.67 -2.72
CA LYS A 41 -26.84 -3.12 -2.09
C LYS A 41 -28.12 -3.46 -2.83
N LEU A 42 -28.08 -3.58 -4.17
CA LEU A 42 -29.27 -3.87 -4.97
C LEU A 42 -29.58 -5.36 -5.07
N GLY A 43 -28.65 -6.24 -4.63
CA GLY A 43 -28.81 -7.69 -4.66
C GLY A 43 -28.86 -8.26 -6.08
N PRO A 44 -29.38 -9.49 -6.29
CA PRO A 44 -29.44 -10.09 -7.61
C PRO A 44 -30.30 -9.30 -8.58
N ILE A 45 -29.68 -8.74 -9.64
CA ILE A 45 -30.32 -7.80 -10.57
C ILE A 45 -29.88 -8.04 -12.02
N SER A 46 -30.78 -7.81 -12.99
CA SER A 46 -30.41 -7.86 -14.41
C SER A 46 -29.56 -6.65 -14.80
N SER A 47 -28.70 -6.77 -15.83
CA SER A 47 -27.90 -5.64 -16.32
C SER A 47 -28.75 -4.44 -16.74
N LYS A 48 -29.95 -4.69 -17.31
CA LYS A 48 -30.88 -3.65 -17.71
C LYS A 48 -31.48 -2.89 -16.54
N ASP A 49 -31.92 -3.60 -15.50
CA ASP A 49 -32.48 -2.98 -14.32
C ASP A 49 -31.43 -2.29 -13.48
N PHE A 50 -30.21 -2.87 -13.41
CA PHE A 50 -29.08 -2.26 -12.73
C PHE A 50 -28.71 -0.92 -13.38
N SER A 51 -28.46 -0.89 -14.69
CA SER A 51 -28.15 0.34 -15.43
C SER A 51 -29.23 1.42 -15.26
N LYS A 52 -30.51 1.03 -15.27
CA LYS A 52 -31.63 1.94 -15.05
C LYS A 52 -31.63 2.52 -13.63
N LYS A 53 -31.39 1.70 -12.62
CA LYS A 53 -31.40 2.13 -11.22
C LYS A 53 -30.22 3.05 -10.86
N ILE A 54 -29.07 2.86 -11.51
CA ILE A 54 -27.89 3.70 -11.27
C ILE A 54 -27.75 4.83 -12.31
N GLU A 55 -28.72 4.97 -13.22
CA GLU A 55 -28.78 6.02 -14.26
C GLU A 55 -27.54 6.08 -15.16
N MET A 56 -27.07 4.89 -15.59
CA MET A 56 -25.89 4.75 -16.47
C MET A 56 -26.22 4.00 -17.74
N ASP A 57 -25.40 4.18 -18.78
CA ASP A 57 -25.60 3.53 -20.07
C ASP A 57 -25.59 2.01 -19.94
N HIS A 58 -26.65 1.38 -20.45
CA HIS A 58 -26.85 -0.07 -20.34
C HIS A 58 -25.76 -0.88 -21.05
N ARG A 59 -25.27 -0.39 -22.19
CA ARG A 59 -24.29 -1.16 -22.96
C ARG A 59 -22.95 -1.27 -22.25
N TYR A 60 -22.46 -0.17 -21.65
CA TYR A 60 -21.25 -0.14 -20.83
C TYR A 60 -21.42 -0.95 -19.54
N ILE A 61 -22.51 -0.77 -18.83
CA ILE A 61 -22.79 -1.52 -17.58
C ILE A 61 -22.86 -3.02 -17.85
N ARG A 62 -23.49 -3.44 -18.96
CA ARG A 62 -23.55 -4.85 -19.34
C ARG A 62 -22.16 -5.43 -19.61
N GLU A 63 -21.31 -4.74 -20.35
CA GLU A 63 -19.93 -5.19 -20.60
C GLU A 63 -19.10 -5.26 -19.33
N TRP A 64 -19.22 -4.23 -18.45
CA TRP A 64 -18.56 -4.22 -17.16
C TRP A 64 -18.97 -5.45 -16.33
N LEU A 65 -20.26 -5.69 -16.15
CA LEU A 65 -20.78 -6.85 -15.40
C LEU A 65 -20.26 -8.18 -15.97
N LEU A 66 -20.21 -8.32 -17.29
CA LEU A 66 -19.73 -9.54 -17.95
C LEU A 66 -18.22 -9.72 -17.73
N ALA A 67 -17.42 -8.67 -17.88
CA ALA A 67 -15.97 -8.73 -17.67
C ALA A 67 -15.62 -9.13 -16.23
N ILE A 68 -16.27 -8.51 -15.25
CA ILE A 68 -16.03 -8.76 -13.83
C ILE A 68 -16.56 -10.17 -13.43
N SER A 69 -17.69 -10.63 -14.01
CA SER A 69 -18.18 -12.01 -13.81
C SER A 69 -17.27 -13.07 -14.43
N ALA A 70 -16.75 -12.81 -15.63
CA ALA A 70 -15.81 -13.72 -16.30
C ALA A 70 -14.49 -13.89 -15.52
N SER A 71 -14.17 -12.91 -14.66
CA SER A 71 -13.02 -12.92 -13.77
C SER A 71 -13.33 -13.45 -12.36
N ASN A 72 -14.56 -13.89 -12.12
CA ASN A 72 -15.07 -14.43 -10.85
C ASN A 72 -15.03 -13.42 -9.67
N TYR A 73 -14.97 -12.13 -9.93
CA TYR A 73 -15.05 -11.10 -8.89
C TYR A 73 -16.50 -10.79 -8.46
N ILE A 74 -17.47 -11.08 -9.33
CA ILE A 74 -18.91 -11.07 -9.02
C ILE A 74 -19.56 -12.33 -9.58
N ASN A 75 -20.79 -12.60 -9.16
CA ASN A 75 -21.52 -13.80 -9.54
C ASN A 75 -22.56 -13.51 -10.62
N TYR A 76 -22.82 -14.50 -11.47
CA TYR A 76 -23.88 -14.49 -12.47
C TYR A 76 -24.76 -15.72 -12.36
N ASN A 77 -26.06 -15.52 -12.11
CA ASN A 77 -27.07 -16.58 -12.17
C ASN A 77 -27.60 -16.70 -13.58
N SER A 78 -27.20 -17.73 -14.31
CA SER A 78 -27.58 -17.95 -15.71
C SER A 78 -29.07 -18.25 -15.90
N LYS A 79 -29.76 -18.87 -14.92
CA LYS A 79 -31.20 -19.18 -15.00
C LYS A 79 -32.05 -17.92 -14.91
N GLU A 80 -31.67 -16.99 -14.01
CA GLU A 80 -32.37 -15.75 -13.78
C GLU A 80 -31.79 -14.57 -14.57
N GLN A 81 -30.66 -14.75 -15.22
CA GLN A 81 -29.89 -13.71 -15.92
C GLN A 81 -29.58 -12.50 -15.03
N LYS A 82 -29.20 -12.75 -13.77
CA LYS A 82 -28.92 -11.74 -12.76
C LYS A 82 -27.49 -11.79 -12.26
N PHE A 83 -26.95 -10.61 -11.97
CA PHE A 83 -25.64 -10.39 -11.35
C PHE A 83 -25.81 -10.05 -9.89
N TYR A 84 -24.85 -10.47 -9.05
CA TYR A 84 -24.86 -10.18 -7.63
C TYR A 84 -23.44 -10.32 -7.02
N MET A 85 -23.24 -9.72 -5.86
CA MET A 85 -22.05 -9.90 -5.04
C MET A 85 -22.40 -10.57 -3.72
N THR A 86 -21.48 -11.36 -3.19
CA THR A 86 -21.52 -11.83 -1.81
C THR A 86 -20.88 -10.81 -0.86
N GLU A 87 -21.07 -10.99 0.43
CA GLU A 87 -20.45 -10.16 1.47
C GLU A 87 -18.92 -10.25 1.40
N GLU A 88 -18.35 -11.44 1.14
CA GLU A 88 -16.92 -11.64 0.99
C GLU A 88 -16.34 -10.88 -0.21
N GLN A 89 -17.06 -10.91 -1.34
CA GLN A 89 -16.66 -10.15 -2.53
C GLN A 89 -16.72 -8.64 -2.27
N PHE A 90 -17.75 -8.17 -1.59
CA PHE A 90 -17.89 -6.77 -1.20
C PHE A 90 -16.76 -6.35 -0.24
N SER A 91 -16.49 -7.15 0.79
CA SER A 91 -15.41 -6.88 1.75
C SER A 91 -14.04 -6.76 1.11
N VAL A 92 -13.76 -7.52 0.05
CA VAL A 92 -12.46 -7.50 -0.64
C VAL A 92 -12.34 -6.37 -1.66
N LEU A 93 -13.46 -5.95 -2.27
CA LEU A 93 -13.44 -5.07 -3.45
C LEU A 93 -13.96 -3.66 -3.20
N ALA A 94 -14.78 -3.43 -2.15
CA ALA A 94 -15.50 -2.14 -2.04
C ALA A 94 -15.82 -1.67 -0.62
N ASP A 95 -15.60 -2.46 0.40
CA ASP A 95 -15.80 -2.04 1.78
C ASP A 95 -14.54 -1.34 2.33
N GLU A 96 -14.56 -0.01 2.36
CA GLU A 96 -13.43 0.81 2.83
C GLU A 96 -13.06 0.59 4.31
N GLU A 97 -13.98 0.03 5.11
CA GLU A 97 -13.72 -0.30 6.51
C GLU A 97 -13.30 -1.77 6.70
N SER A 98 -13.31 -2.55 5.62
CA SER A 98 -12.92 -3.95 5.67
C SER A 98 -11.41 -4.11 5.85
N SER A 99 -11.04 -4.95 6.77
CA SER A 99 -9.65 -5.41 6.94
C SER A 99 -9.17 -6.34 5.81
N SER A 100 -10.05 -6.68 4.85
CA SER A 100 -9.74 -7.55 3.70
C SER A 100 -9.72 -6.78 2.37
N LEU A 101 -9.84 -5.46 2.38
CA LEU A 101 -9.90 -4.64 1.18
C LEU A 101 -8.61 -4.76 0.35
N MET A 102 -8.75 -4.98 -0.96
CA MET A 102 -7.61 -5.15 -1.87
C MET A 102 -7.63 -4.20 -3.08
N ILE A 103 -8.70 -3.43 -3.26
CA ILE A 103 -8.91 -2.60 -4.46
C ILE A 103 -7.79 -1.54 -4.65
N GLY A 104 -7.18 -1.06 -3.58
CA GLY A 104 -6.04 -0.14 -3.64
C GLY A 104 -4.86 -0.68 -4.45
N GLY A 105 -4.68 -2.00 -4.52
CA GLY A 105 -3.68 -2.62 -5.39
C GLY A 105 -3.93 -2.36 -6.88
N PHE A 106 -5.19 -2.36 -7.34
CA PHE A 106 -5.54 -2.00 -8.72
C PHE A 106 -5.34 -0.51 -8.99
N GLU A 107 -5.64 0.35 -8.02
CA GLU A 107 -5.36 1.78 -8.10
C GLU A 107 -3.86 2.06 -8.27
N ASN A 108 -3.02 1.39 -7.47
CA ASN A 108 -1.57 1.47 -7.60
C ASN A 108 -1.08 1.01 -8.98
N LEU A 109 -1.65 -0.07 -9.54
CA LEU A 109 -1.33 -0.55 -10.88
C LEU A 109 -1.67 0.47 -11.98
N VAL A 110 -2.76 1.24 -11.85
CA VAL A 110 -3.05 2.36 -12.77
C VAL A 110 -1.91 3.38 -12.74
N GLY A 111 -1.46 3.77 -11.56
CA GLY A 111 -0.31 4.65 -11.40
C GLY A 111 0.95 4.07 -12.04
N ALA A 112 1.24 2.80 -11.82
CA ALA A 112 2.37 2.10 -12.41
C ALA A 112 2.35 2.15 -13.95
N VAL A 113 1.18 1.92 -14.56
CA VAL A 113 1.02 2.00 -16.03
C VAL A 113 1.26 3.43 -16.53
N HIS A 114 0.82 4.47 -15.82
CA HIS A 114 1.10 5.85 -16.21
C HIS A 114 2.60 6.18 -16.15
N ASN A 115 3.30 5.66 -15.16
CA ASN A 115 4.71 5.97 -14.92
C ASN A 115 5.69 5.20 -15.83
N TYR A 116 5.27 4.15 -16.57
CA TYR A 116 6.21 3.25 -17.26
C TYR A 116 7.19 3.98 -18.21
N LYS A 117 6.80 5.11 -18.81
CA LYS A 117 7.65 5.87 -19.76
C LYS A 117 8.83 6.52 -19.03
N ILE A 118 8.57 7.19 -17.90
CA ILE A 118 9.63 7.81 -17.10
C ILE A 118 10.55 6.74 -16.52
N ILE A 119 9.99 5.65 -16.02
CA ILE A 119 10.76 4.52 -15.49
C ILE A 119 11.64 3.88 -16.59
N LYS A 120 11.12 3.71 -17.80
CA LYS A 120 11.91 3.23 -18.95
C LYS A 120 13.13 4.12 -19.22
N ASP A 121 13.00 5.43 -19.05
CA ASP A 121 14.13 6.33 -19.23
C ASP A 121 15.12 6.24 -18.07
N ASN A 122 14.67 5.99 -16.83
CA ASN A 122 15.54 5.69 -15.69
C ASN A 122 16.39 4.43 -15.92
N PHE A 123 15.85 3.40 -16.58
CA PHE A 123 16.65 2.22 -16.99
C PHE A 123 17.84 2.55 -17.88
N LYS A 124 17.76 3.62 -18.67
CA LYS A 124 18.82 4.02 -19.60
C LYS A 124 19.86 4.91 -18.94
N ASN A 125 19.45 5.80 -18.06
CA ASN A 125 20.29 6.86 -17.51
C ASN A 125 20.72 6.63 -16.06
N GLY A 126 20.08 5.66 -15.37
CA GLY A 126 20.36 5.35 -13.97
C GLY A 126 19.78 6.36 -12.96
N HIS A 127 18.99 7.33 -13.43
CA HIS A 127 18.36 8.33 -12.56
C HIS A 127 17.22 7.73 -11.72
N GLY A 128 16.80 8.47 -10.70
CA GLY A 128 15.59 8.18 -9.93
C GLY A 128 14.38 9.00 -10.39
N THR A 129 13.26 8.76 -9.75
CA THR A 129 12.03 9.56 -9.87
C THR A 129 11.50 9.78 -8.46
N GLU A 130 11.35 11.03 -8.04
CA GLU A 130 10.84 11.35 -6.72
C GLU A 130 9.47 10.72 -6.47
N TRP A 131 9.24 10.22 -5.26
CA TRP A 131 7.98 9.59 -4.87
C TRP A 131 6.78 10.48 -5.19
N GLY A 132 6.83 11.77 -4.81
CA GLY A 132 5.79 12.74 -5.08
C GLY A 132 5.59 13.11 -6.56
N SER A 133 6.52 12.72 -7.44
CA SER A 133 6.42 12.90 -8.90
C SER A 133 5.78 11.72 -9.61
N LEU A 134 5.54 10.60 -8.91
CA LEU A 134 4.79 9.48 -9.44
C LEU A 134 3.31 9.86 -9.62
N HIS A 135 2.62 9.11 -10.48
CA HIS A 135 1.19 9.35 -10.68
C HIS A 135 0.41 9.25 -9.36
N PRO A 136 -0.54 10.15 -9.05
CA PRO A 136 -1.26 10.16 -7.77
C PRO A 136 -1.85 8.81 -7.34
N CYS A 137 -2.33 8.00 -8.28
CA CYS A 137 -2.82 6.65 -8.00
C CYS A 137 -1.76 5.71 -7.39
N CYS A 138 -0.45 5.99 -7.55
CA CYS A 138 0.58 5.23 -6.84
C CYS A 138 0.53 5.54 -5.34
N LEU A 139 0.35 6.79 -4.98
CA LEU A 139 0.36 7.25 -3.59
C LEU A 139 -0.94 6.82 -2.89
N SER A 140 -2.09 7.16 -3.45
CA SER A 140 -3.40 6.80 -2.90
C SER A 140 -3.62 5.29 -2.89
N GLY A 141 -3.28 4.61 -3.97
CA GLY A 141 -3.39 3.16 -4.08
C GLY A 141 -2.51 2.43 -3.08
N SER A 142 -1.26 2.88 -2.84
CA SER A 142 -0.40 2.33 -1.80
C SER A 142 -1.01 2.52 -0.42
N ALA A 143 -1.48 3.72 -0.09
CA ALA A 143 -2.11 4.01 1.18
C ALA A 143 -3.34 3.12 1.44
N ARG A 144 -4.22 2.95 0.44
CA ARG A 144 -5.40 2.06 0.51
C ARG A 144 -5.02 0.58 0.60
N PHE A 145 -3.95 0.16 -0.08
CA PHE A 145 -3.49 -1.23 -0.09
C PHE A 145 -2.93 -1.68 1.27
N PHE A 146 -2.19 -0.81 1.97
CA PHE A 146 -1.59 -1.13 3.26
C PHE A 146 -2.51 -0.89 4.46
N LYS A 147 -3.53 -0.02 4.34
CA LYS A 147 -4.52 0.28 5.41
C LYS A 147 -5.09 -0.97 6.10
N PRO A 148 -5.53 -2.03 5.38
CA PRO A 148 -6.03 -3.26 6.00
C PRO A 148 -5.02 -3.96 6.90
N ALA A 149 -3.75 -4.05 6.47
CA ALA A 149 -2.68 -4.68 7.26
C ALA A 149 -2.46 -3.93 8.58
N TYR A 150 -2.43 -2.61 8.55
CA TYR A 150 -2.34 -1.78 9.77
C TYR A 150 -3.55 -2.03 10.69
N SER A 151 -4.75 -2.09 10.15
CA SER A 151 -5.97 -2.31 10.93
C SER A 151 -5.99 -3.69 11.62
N ILE A 152 -5.43 -4.73 10.98
CA ILE A 152 -5.38 -6.08 11.53
C ILE A 152 -4.23 -6.23 12.54
N PHE A 153 -3.02 -5.80 12.15
CA PHE A 153 -1.80 -6.26 12.82
C PHE A 153 -1.20 -5.23 13.77
N LEU A 154 -1.33 -3.93 13.51
CA LEU A 154 -0.58 -2.89 14.22
C LEU A 154 -0.82 -2.94 15.73
N ILE A 155 -2.08 -2.93 16.15
CA ILE A 155 -2.44 -2.92 17.58
C ILE A 155 -2.41 -4.32 18.18
N LYS A 156 -2.81 -5.35 17.41
CA LYS A 156 -3.03 -6.69 17.97
C LYS A 156 -1.80 -7.59 17.93
N LYS A 157 -0.82 -7.28 17.07
CA LYS A 157 0.37 -8.14 16.89
C LYS A 157 1.66 -7.37 16.92
N TRP A 158 1.82 -6.34 16.08
CA TRP A 158 3.12 -5.69 15.91
C TRP A 158 3.53 -4.90 17.14
N LEU A 159 2.67 -4.02 17.61
CA LEU A 159 2.98 -3.21 18.81
C LEU A 159 3.17 -4.06 20.08
N PRO A 160 2.33 -5.10 20.36
CA PRO A 160 2.53 -5.99 21.51
C PRO A 160 3.79 -6.86 21.43
N SER A 161 4.43 -7.01 20.28
CA SER A 161 5.71 -7.73 20.16
C SER A 161 6.92 -6.92 20.68
N ILE A 162 6.71 -5.65 20.98
CA ILE A 162 7.72 -4.76 21.54
C ILE A 162 7.50 -4.66 23.05
N ASP A 163 8.53 -4.93 23.82
CA ASP A 163 8.46 -4.89 25.27
C ASP A 163 7.98 -3.53 25.79
N ASN A 164 6.97 -3.54 26.64
CA ASN A 164 6.38 -2.35 27.30
C ASN A 164 5.76 -1.30 26.34
N ALA A 165 5.71 -1.53 25.03
CA ALA A 165 5.21 -0.52 24.06
C ALA A 165 3.75 -0.13 24.32
N VAL A 166 2.87 -1.12 24.51
CA VAL A 166 1.44 -0.90 24.81
C VAL A 166 1.26 -0.14 26.12
N GLU A 167 2.01 -0.50 27.17
CA GLU A 167 1.96 0.15 28.47
C GLU A 167 2.47 1.60 28.37
N THR A 168 3.59 1.83 27.70
CA THR A 168 4.19 3.15 27.49
C THR A 168 3.19 4.09 26.81
N LEU A 169 2.56 3.67 25.70
CA LEU A 169 1.60 4.50 25.00
C LEU A 169 0.30 4.70 25.79
N SER A 170 -0.19 3.68 26.50
CA SER A 170 -1.37 3.79 27.38
C SER A 170 -1.18 4.79 28.53
N ASN A 171 0.07 4.96 28.99
CA ASN A 171 0.44 5.89 30.04
C ASN A 171 0.83 7.30 29.54
N GLY A 172 0.70 7.59 28.25
CA GLY A 172 0.95 8.91 27.70
C GLY A 172 2.32 9.08 27.06
N GLY A 173 2.96 7.97 26.69
CA GLY A 173 4.19 7.96 25.92
C GLY A 173 4.06 8.59 24.53
N SER A 174 5.16 8.70 23.82
CA SER A 174 5.27 9.38 22.53
C SER A 174 5.61 8.40 21.40
N PHE A 175 4.94 8.58 20.26
CA PHE A 175 5.08 7.76 19.06
C PHE A 175 5.35 8.62 17.83
N ALA A 176 6.36 8.28 17.05
CA ALA A 176 6.63 8.87 15.75
C ALA A 176 6.45 7.83 14.65
N ASP A 177 5.71 8.19 13.60
CA ASP A 177 5.49 7.39 12.40
C ASP A 177 6.22 8.08 11.24
N VAL A 178 7.39 7.59 10.90
CA VAL A 178 8.27 8.16 9.87
C VAL A 178 7.96 7.53 8.52
N GLY A 179 7.67 8.36 7.53
CA GLY A 179 7.12 7.94 6.24
C GLY A 179 5.63 7.63 6.32
N CYS A 180 4.87 8.40 7.12
CA CYS A 180 3.47 8.10 7.42
C CYS A 180 2.50 8.22 6.23
N GLY A 181 2.92 8.82 5.11
CA GLY A 181 2.10 9.03 3.94
C GLY A 181 0.77 9.72 4.28
N TYR A 182 -0.36 9.07 3.99
CA TYR A 182 -1.70 9.58 4.27
C TYR A 182 -2.17 9.36 5.73
N GLY A 183 -1.27 8.89 6.60
CA GLY A 183 -1.48 8.87 8.06
C GLY A 183 -2.35 7.73 8.60
N HIS A 184 -2.62 6.68 7.83
CA HIS A 184 -3.51 5.59 8.29
C HIS A 184 -3.00 4.87 9.53
N SER A 185 -1.71 4.49 9.56
CA SER A 185 -1.06 3.88 10.73
C SER A 185 -1.06 4.82 11.93
N THR A 186 -0.70 6.08 11.68
CA THR A 186 -0.63 7.15 12.68
C THR A 186 -1.99 7.37 13.37
N GLU A 187 -3.07 7.41 12.57
CA GLU A 187 -4.45 7.55 13.08
C GLU A 187 -4.89 6.37 13.95
N ILE A 188 -4.53 5.14 13.55
CA ILE A 188 -4.85 3.92 14.32
C ILE A 188 -4.19 3.99 15.70
N ILE A 189 -2.91 4.38 15.77
CA ILE A 189 -2.19 4.56 17.05
C ILE A 189 -2.83 5.67 17.89
N ALA A 190 -3.12 6.82 17.29
CA ALA A 190 -3.71 7.95 18.02
C ALA A 190 -5.09 7.63 18.59
N LYS A 191 -5.91 6.88 17.84
CA LYS A 191 -7.24 6.44 18.28
C LYS A 191 -7.17 5.43 19.43
N GLU A 192 -6.27 4.45 19.33
CA GLU A 192 -6.11 3.40 20.34
C GLU A 192 -5.52 3.94 21.64
N PHE A 193 -4.60 4.88 21.56
CA PHE A 193 -3.88 5.43 22.71
C PHE A 193 -4.15 6.93 22.89
N PRO A 194 -5.33 7.33 23.37
CA PRO A 194 -5.72 8.74 23.42
C PRO A 194 -4.88 9.62 24.37
N LYS A 195 -4.10 9.02 25.26
CA LYS A 195 -3.15 9.74 26.12
C LYS A 195 -1.77 9.90 25.46
N ALA A 196 -1.42 9.08 24.48
CA ALA A 196 -0.13 9.13 23.81
C ALA A 196 0.00 10.41 22.97
N LYS A 197 1.23 10.87 22.78
CA LYS A 197 1.56 11.95 21.83
C LYS A 197 2.01 11.31 20.53
N VAL A 198 1.22 11.45 19.48
CA VAL A 198 1.45 10.80 18.19
C VAL A 198 1.82 11.82 17.13
N VAL A 199 2.89 11.55 16.39
CA VAL A 199 3.39 12.42 15.32
C VAL A 199 3.58 11.62 14.04
N GLY A 200 2.88 12.00 12.98
CA GLY A 200 3.13 11.51 11.62
C GLY A 200 4.16 12.41 10.92
N ILE A 201 5.10 11.82 10.22
CA ILE A 201 6.22 12.51 9.58
C ILE A 201 6.34 12.00 8.15
N ASP A 202 6.32 12.91 7.17
CA ASP A 202 6.52 12.57 5.76
C ASP A 202 7.10 13.78 5.01
N PRO A 203 8.05 13.61 4.10
CA PRO A 203 8.61 14.73 3.33
C PRO A 203 7.66 15.27 2.27
N HIS A 204 6.64 14.49 1.85
CA HIS A 204 5.71 14.88 0.82
C HIS A 204 4.56 15.70 1.40
N GLU A 205 4.64 17.02 1.28
CA GLU A 205 3.66 17.97 1.84
C GLU A 205 2.21 17.66 1.43
N PRO A 206 1.88 17.30 0.16
CA PRO A 206 0.51 16.91 -0.20
C PRO A 206 0.00 15.68 0.57
N SER A 207 0.84 14.68 0.84
CA SER A 207 0.46 13.52 1.68
C SER A 207 0.14 13.94 3.11
N ILE A 208 0.94 14.82 3.70
CA ILE A 208 0.68 15.37 5.03
C ILE A 208 -0.61 16.20 5.06
N GLN A 209 -0.90 16.96 4.00
CA GLN A 209 -2.15 17.71 3.92
C GLN A 209 -3.37 16.79 3.86
N GLU A 210 -3.27 15.70 3.09
CA GLU A 210 -4.30 14.66 3.04
C GLU A 210 -4.46 13.97 4.41
N ALA A 211 -3.38 13.59 5.08
CA ALA A 211 -3.39 13.01 6.41
C ALA A 211 -4.08 13.94 7.44
N LYS A 212 -3.80 15.23 7.40
CA LYS A 212 -4.48 16.25 8.24
C LYS A 212 -5.97 16.32 7.96
N THR A 213 -6.36 16.27 6.69
CA THR A 213 -7.78 16.30 6.27
C THR A 213 -8.51 15.06 6.76
N ASN A 214 -7.92 13.88 6.60
CA ASN A 214 -8.49 12.61 7.04
C ASN A 214 -8.66 12.52 8.56
N SER A 215 -7.71 13.05 9.33
CA SER A 215 -7.73 13.01 10.79
C SER A 215 -8.61 14.11 11.43
N ALA A 216 -8.79 15.25 10.77
CA ALA A 216 -9.54 16.39 11.30
C ALA A 216 -10.98 16.04 11.70
N SER A 217 -11.65 15.18 10.92
CA SER A 217 -13.03 14.75 11.18
C SER A 217 -13.16 13.72 12.32
N LYS A 218 -12.02 13.15 12.79
CA LYS A 218 -11.99 12.04 13.76
C LYS A 218 -11.79 12.48 15.21
N GLY A 219 -11.57 13.79 15.44
CA GLY A 219 -11.41 14.34 16.79
C GLY A 219 -10.16 13.88 17.54
N LEU A 220 -9.10 13.53 16.84
CA LEU A 220 -7.83 13.04 17.39
C LEU A 220 -6.96 14.20 17.88
N ASN A 221 -7.17 14.63 19.12
CA ASN A 221 -6.45 15.79 19.70
C ASN A 221 -4.99 15.50 20.10
N ASN A 222 -4.60 14.24 20.08
CA ASN A 222 -3.26 13.75 20.45
C ASN A 222 -2.39 13.46 19.24
N LEU A 223 -2.82 13.82 18.04
CA LEU A 223 -2.18 13.58 16.75
C LEU A 223 -1.72 14.89 16.11
N THR A 224 -0.47 14.93 15.67
CA THR A 224 0.10 16.02 14.88
C THR A 224 0.89 15.48 13.70
N TYR A 225 1.19 16.34 12.72
CA TYR A 225 1.96 15.97 11.53
C TYR A 225 3.07 16.97 11.24
N GLN A 226 4.22 16.46 10.77
CA GLN A 226 5.37 17.24 10.34
C GLN A 226 5.69 16.96 8.88
N VAL A 227 5.95 18.00 8.08
CA VAL A 227 6.57 17.87 6.77
C VAL A 227 8.07 17.86 7.00
N ALA A 228 8.67 16.66 6.98
CA ALA A 228 10.09 16.43 7.25
C ALA A 228 10.55 15.10 6.68
N SER A 229 11.83 14.98 6.37
CA SER A 229 12.45 13.71 5.95
C SER A 229 12.71 12.79 7.15
N GLY A 230 13.16 11.56 6.87
CA GLY A 230 13.62 10.63 7.91
C GLY A 230 14.84 11.11 8.71
N GLU A 231 15.46 12.22 8.32
CA GLU A 231 16.73 12.73 8.87
C GLU A 231 16.63 14.14 9.47
N ASP A 232 15.45 14.79 9.47
CA ASP A 232 15.35 16.19 9.93
C ASP A 232 14.11 16.52 10.79
N TYR A 233 13.28 15.53 11.14
CA TYR A 233 12.09 15.73 11.98
C TYR A 233 12.44 16.12 13.42
N GLN A 234 11.48 16.77 14.10
CA GLN A 234 11.66 17.31 15.44
C GLN A 234 11.00 16.45 16.52
N GLY A 235 11.60 16.46 17.71
CA GLY A 235 11.07 15.76 18.88
C GLY A 235 11.97 14.63 19.37
N LYS A 236 11.55 14.00 20.46
CA LYS A 236 12.08 12.75 21.00
C LYS A 236 10.91 11.84 21.34
N PHE A 237 11.07 10.54 21.14
CA PHE A 237 9.97 9.60 21.17
C PHE A 237 10.34 8.32 21.92
N ASP A 238 9.34 7.69 22.51
CA ASP A 238 9.50 6.38 23.16
C ASP A 238 9.44 5.25 22.12
N ILE A 239 8.69 5.46 21.02
CA ILE A 239 8.64 4.54 19.89
C ILE A 239 8.76 5.35 18.62
N ILE A 240 9.65 4.93 17.73
CA ILE A 240 9.74 5.44 16.35
C ILE A 240 9.51 4.29 15.40
N SER A 241 8.61 4.45 14.44
CA SER A 241 8.29 3.44 13.46
C SER A 241 8.60 3.86 12.03
N PHE A 242 8.92 2.87 11.21
CA PHE A 242 8.96 2.93 9.75
C PHE A 242 8.09 1.80 9.23
N PHE A 243 7.05 2.14 8.49
CA PHE A 243 6.12 1.18 7.90
C PHE A 243 6.19 1.23 6.38
N ASP A 244 6.75 0.20 5.77
CA ASP A 244 6.88 0.06 4.30
C ASP A 244 7.54 1.28 3.63
N CYS A 245 8.54 1.90 4.24
CA CYS A 245 9.12 3.14 3.72
C CYS A 245 10.63 3.25 3.83
N LEU A 246 11.29 2.47 4.69
CA LEU A 246 12.73 2.56 4.88
C LEU A 246 13.50 2.17 3.61
N HIS A 247 12.98 1.17 2.88
CA HIS A 247 13.57 0.71 1.62
C HIS A 247 13.44 1.71 0.46
N ASP A 248 12.55 2.70 0.60
CA ASP A 248 12.37 3.81 -0.37
C ASP A 248 13.29 5.00 -0.07
N MET A 249 13.92 5.03 1.09
CA MET A 249 14.82 6.11 1.47
C MET A 249 16.14 6.03 0.72
N GLY A 250 16.72 7.19 0.38
CA GLY A 250 18.01 7.26 -0.29
C GLY A 250 19.16 6.82 0.59
N ASP A 251 19.10 7.15 1.87
CA ASP A 251 20.06 6.74 2.90
C ASP A 251 19.34 6.15 4.13
N PRO A 252 18.94 4.88 4.06
CA PRO A 252 18.25 4.22 5.17
C PRO A 252 19.15 4.08 6.42
N VAL A 253 20.47 4.05 6.26
CA VAL A 253 21.41 3.99 7.38
C VAL A 253 21.36 5.30 8.18
N SER A 254 21.54 6.44 7.52
CA SER A 254 21.43 7.76 8.16
C SER A 254 20.05 7.98 8.78
N ALA A 255 18.97 7.52 8.14
CA ALA A 255 17.62 7.61 8.70
C ALA A 255 17.47 6.82 10.01
N ILE A 256 18.04 5.61 10.10
CA ILE A 256 18.04 4.81 11.33
C ILE A 256 18.91 5.44 12.41
N GLU A 257 20.11 5.93 12.06
CA GLU A 257 20.99 6.65 13.00
C GLU A 257 20.31 7.90 13.56
N TYR A 258 19.64 8.65 12.70
CA TYR A 258 18.88 9.82 13.12
C TYR A 258 17.72 9.42 14.05
N ALA A 259 16.95 8.40 13.69
CA ALA A 259 15.87 7.87 14.52
C ALA A 259 16.41 7.44 15.91
N LYS A 260 17.54 6.71 15.96
CA LYS A 260 18.20 6.34 17.22
C LYS A 260 18.54 7.59 18.07
N SER A 261 19.01 8.68 17.45
CA SER A 261 19.31 9.94 18.15
C SER A 261 18.06 10.63 18.72
N LYS A 262 16.87 10.30 18.17
CA LYS A 262 15.57 10.85 18.56
C LYS A 262 14.79 9.95 19.52
N LEU A 263 15.29 8.78 19.86
CA LEU A 263 14.70 7.96 20.90
C LEU A 263 14.92 8.57 22.29
N ASN A 264 13.92 8.44 23.15
CA ASN A 264 14.03 8.63 24.58
C ASN A 264 14.88 7.51 25.21
N THR A 265 15.29 7.68 26.47
CA THR A 265 15.94 6.58 27.22
C THR A 265 15.02 5.37 27.26
N ASN A 266 15.52 4.21 26.86
CA ASN A 266 14.75 2.95 26.69
C ASN A 266 13.68 3.01 25.57
N GLY A 267 13.79 3.95 24.65
CA GLY A 267 12.92 3.98 23.47
C GLY A 267 13.27 2.88 22.47
N THR A 268 12.31 2.51 21.64
CA THR A 268 12.43 1.40 20.68
C THR A 268 12.17 1.86 19.26
N LEU A 269 12.96 1.34 18.32
CA LEU A 269 12.73 1.45 16.89
C LEU A 269 11.89 0.25 16.40
N MET A 270 10.83 0.53 15.66
CA MET A 270 9.94 -0.45 15.07
C MET A 270 10.04 -0.40 13.55
N LEU A 271 10.49 -1.49 12.95
CA LEU A 271 10.55 -1.63 11.48
C LEU A 271 9.54 -2.66 11.01
N VAL A 272 8.73 -2.30 10.03
CA VAL A 272 7.82 -3.21 9.33
C VAL A 272 8.03 -3.02 7.83
N GLU A 273 8.57 -4.03 7.19
CA GLU A 273 8.93 -4.04 5.78
C GLU A 273 8.37 -5.29 5.09
N PRO A 274 8.22 -5.29 3.76
CA PRO A 274 7.82 -6.48 3.03
C PRO A 274 8.79 -7.62 3.28
N TYR A 275 8.24 -8.79 3.63
CA TYR A 275 9.07 -9.97 3.84
C TYR A 275 9.80 -10.39 2.57
N ALA A 276 11.09 -10.59 2.69
CA ALA A 276 11.94 -11.22 1.67
C ALA A 276 12.86 -12.26 2.33
N ASP A 277 13.05 -13.39 1.67
CA ASP A 277 14.01 -14.41 2.06
C ASP A 277 15.42 -13.98 1.61
N ASP A 278 16.45 -14.34 2.38
CA ASP A 278 17.84 -14.04 2.08
C ASP A 278 18.32 -14.76 0.81
N GLU A 279 17.78 -15.96 0.53
CA GLU A 279 18.02 -16.67 -0.72
C GLU A 279 17.05 -16.17 -1.80
N VAL A 280 17.60 -15.47 -2.79
CA VAL A 280 16.83 -14.79 -3.87
C VAL A 280 15.83 -15.72 -4.55
N SER A 281 16.19 -17.00 -4.77
CA SER A 281 15.32 -17.97 -5.44
C SER A 281 14.04 -18.28 -4.65
N ASN A 282 14.06 -18.14 -3.32
CA ASN A 282 12.89 -18.36 -2.47
C ASN A 282 11.83 -17.24 -2.63
N ASN A 283 12.23 -16.08 -3.17
CA ASN A 283 11.35 -14.97 -3.49
C ASN A 283 10.70 -15.08 -4.89
N PHE A 284 11.02 -16.13 -5.68
CA PHE A 284 10.40 -16.34 -6.99
C PHE A 284 9.02 -17.00 -6.87
N ASN A 285 8.10 -16.27 -6.27
CA ASN A 285 6.72 -16.64 -6.05
C ASN A 285 5.79 -15.47 -6.37
N LEU A 286 4.46 -15.62 -6.21
CA LEU A 286 3.48 -14.58 -6.54
C LEU A 286 3.72 -13.28 -5.76
N VAL A 287 4.06 -13.37 -4.48
CA VAL A 287 4.31 -12.20 -3.61
C VAL A 287 5.59 -11.50 -4.07
N GLY A 288 6.68 -12.25 -4.30
CA GLY A 288 7.93 -11.71 -4.82
C GLY A 288 7.74 -11.09 -6.22
N GLN A 289 6.98 -11.73 -7.12
CA GLN A 289 6.66 -11.14 -8.43
C GLN A 289 6.01 -9.77 -8.27
N MET A 290 5.05 -9.63 -7.36
CA MET A 290 4.35 -8.37 -7.10
C MET A 290 5.33 -7.32 -6.54
N TYR A 291 6.06 -7.63 -5.47
CA TYR A 291 6.95 -6.68 -4.82
C TYR A 291 8.16 -6.29 -5.70
N TYR A 292 8.79 -7.21 -6.43
CA TYR A 292 9.85 -6.86 -7.41
C TYR A 292 9.32 -5.94 -8.50
N SER A 293 8.07 -6.14 -8.94
CA SER A 293 7.47 -5.27 -9.97
C SER A 293 7.23 -3.86 -9.42
N PHE A 294 6.61 -3.72 -8.24
CA PHE A 294 6.41 -2.41 -7.62
C PHE A 294 7.73 -1.76 -7.22
N SER A 295 8.69 -2.52 -6.70
CA SER A 295 10.03 -2.04 -6.40
C SER A 295 10.71 -1.41 -7.62
N THR A 296 10.60 -2.06 -8.78
CA THR A 296 11.16 -1.55 -10.04
C THR A 296 10.51 -0.22 -10.49
N ILE A 297 9.22 -0.05 -10.21
CA ILE A 297 8.43 1.10 -10.72
C ILE A 297 8.41 2.27 -9.71
N ALA A 298 8.49 1.99 -8.42
CA ALA A 298 8.32 2.97 -7.36
C ALA A 298 9.53 3.03 -6.41
N CYS A 299 9.85 1.96 -5.68
CA CYS A 299 10.82 1.99 -4.59
C CYS A 299 12.24 2.33 -5.04
N VAL A 300 12.77 1.59 -6.01
CA VAL A 300 14.12 1.85 -6.56
C VAL A 300 14.21 3.25 -7.18
N PRO A 301 13.27 3.71 -8.02
CA PRO A 301 13.28 5.07 -8.52
C PRO A 301 13.19 6.14 -7.42
N ALA A 302 12.35 5.96 -6.41
CA ALA A 302 12.22 6.91 -5.30
C ALA A 302 13.53 7.04 -4.52
N SER A 303 14.14 5.93 -4.12
CA SER A 303 15.42 5.93 -3.45
C SER A 303 16.53 6.57 -4.30
N LYS A 304 16.65 6.18 -5.57
CA LYS A 304 17.66 6.72 -6.50
C LYS A 304 17.50 8.22 -6.82
N SER A 305 16.33 8.81 -6.59
CA SER A 305 16.12 10.25 -6.75
C SER A 305 16.75 11.07 -5.64
N GLN A 306 17.06 10.45 -4.52
CA GLN A 306 17.64 11.11 -3.35
C GLN A 306 19.18 11.10 -3.39
N LYS A 307 19.81 11.93 -2.56
CA LYS A 307 21.24 12.25 -2.64
C LYS A 307 22.18 11.03 -2.61
N VAL A 308 21.92 10.04 -1.76
CA VAL A 308 22.73 8.82 -1.63
C VAL A 308 22.23 7.74 -2.60
N GLY A 309 20.94 7.43 -2.56
CA GLY A 309 20.28 6.58 -3.53
C GLY A 309 20.69 5.11 -3.45
N LEU A 310 20.75 4.52 -2.24
CA LEU A 310 21.16 3.12 -2.02
C LEU A 310 20.24 2.10 -2.69
N ALA A 311 18.96 2.47 -2.89
CA ALA A 311 17.98 1.68 -3.65
C ALA A 311 17.84 0.24 -3.16
N LEU A 312 17.56 0.04 -1.87
CA LEU A 312 17.34 -1.28 -1.28
C LEU A 312 16.24 -2.07 -2.02
N GLY A 313 15.14 -1.39 -2.33
CA GLY A 313 13.97 -2.01 -2.98
C GLY A 313 13.12 -2.83 -2.02
N ALA A 314 11.86 -3.05 -2.40
CA ALA A 314 10.85 -3.69 -1.56
C ALA A 314 11.10 -5.19 -1.25
N GLN A 315 12.09 -5.80 -1.86
CA GLN A 315 12.56 -7.17 -1.56
C GLN A 315 13.98 -7.16 -1.01
N ALA A 316 14.30 -6.12 -0.22
CA ALA A 316 15.53 -6.09 0.56
C ALA A 316 15.46 -7.19 1.62
N CYS A 317 16.39 -8.13 1.58
CA CYS A 317 16.45 -9.21 2.58
C CYS A 317 16.88 -8.67 3.96
N LEU A 318 16.62 -9.47 5.01
CA LEU A 318 17.01 -9.14 6.38
C LEU A 318 18.51 -8.85 6.54
N LEU A 319 19.38 -9.44 5.72
CA LEU A 319 20.83 -9.15 5.71
C LEU A 319 21.10 -7.68 5.38
N TYR A 320 20.49 -7.11 4.35
CA TYR A 320 20.70 -5.71 3.98
C TYR A 320 20.04 -4.75 4.96
N THR A 321 18.87 -5.09 5.49
CA THR A 321 18.19 -4.29 6.52
C THR A 321 18.84 -4.45 7.88
N SER A 322 19.35 -5.64 8.22
CA SER A 322 20.07 -5.89 9.46
C SER A 322 21.53 -5.41 9.42
N ASP A 323 22.21 -5.39 8.27
CA ASP A 323 23.53 -4.78 8.17
C ASP A 323 23.47 -3.25 8.29
N ALA A 324 22.42 -2.62 7.73
CA ALA A 324 22.11 -1.23 8.04
C ALA A 324 21.80 -1.04 9.54
N ALA A 325 21.14 -2.01 10.20
CA ALA A 325 20.82 -2.01 11.63
C ALA A 325 21.92 -2.62 12.52
N ALA A 326 22.72 -3.59 12.07
CA ALA A 326 23.72 -4.32 12.87
C ALA A 326 25.03 -3.53 13.05
N ASN A 327 25.30 -2.55 12.19
CA ASN A 327 26.30 -1.52 12.50
C ASN A 327 25.83 -0.57 13.61
N LEU A 328 24.59 -0.71 14.05
CA LEU A 328 23.95 -0.01 15.13
C LEU A 328 23.66 -1.06 16.22
N SER A 329 24.54 -1.26 17.19
CA SER A 329 24.23 -2.05 18.38
C SER A 329 22.95 -1.49 19.04
N VAL A 330 21.81 -2.11 18.71
CA VAL A 330 20.49 -1.84 19.29
C VAL A 330 20.19 -2.92 20.31
#